data_aff019834070e697af33f5b1f5a6ed87
#
_entry.id   aff019834070e697af33f5b1f5a6ed87
#
_cell.length_a   1.000
_cell.length_b   1.000
_cell.length_c   1.000
_cell.angle_alpha   90.00
_cell.angle_beta   90.00
_cell.angle_gamma   90.00
#
_symmetry.space_group_name_H-M   'P 1'
#
loop_
_entity.id
_entity.type
_entity.pdbx_description
1 polymer ?
#
loop_
_entity_poly.entity_id
_entity_poly.type
_entity_poly.pdbx_seq_one_letter_code
_entity_poly.pdbx_strand_id
1 'polypeptide(L)'
;EWALLNFFVNEHLGDGYELILPPHMLNYECGYVAGQFPKFVEEDYWIANPTSADRKFMLPTAETALVNLHRDEVLTLDELPRKYIAYTPCYRREAGSYRAEERGMIRGHQFNKVEMVQYTTPEGSDAAFAEMVGKAERLVQELGLHYRLSKLAAGDCSFSMARTYDIEVWIPSMGIYKEVSSASNARDYQARRGNMKYRGEDGKLHFVNTLNASGLATSRVMPAIVEQYQNADGSITVPEVLRPYMGIDVIR
;
A
#
# COMPACT_ATOMS: atom_id res chain seq x y z
N GLU A 1 10.96 13.72 2.99
CA GLU A 1 10.43 12.36 2.86
C GLU A 1 10.29 11.67 4.21
N TRP A 2 11.31 11.67 5.08
CA TRP A 2 11.22 11.06 6.42
C TRP A 2 10.11 11.65 7.31
N ALA A 3 9.82 12.94 7.19
CA ALA A 3 8.70 13.57 7.89
C ALA A 3 7.36 12.95 7.50
N LEU A 4 7.14 12.72 6.19
CA LEU A 4 5.95 12.02 5.69
C LEU A 4 5.86 10.59 6.20
N LEU A 5 6.95 9.82 6.11
CA LEU A 5 6.98 8.43 6.55
C LEU A 5 6.69 8.29 8.05
N ASN A 6 7.32 9.14 8.87
CA ASN A 6 7.07 9.16 10.31
C ASN A 6 5.62 9.54 10.63
N PHE A 7 5.07 10.54 9.93
CA PHE A 7 3.67 10.92 10.08
C PHE A 7 2.75 9.75 9.74
N PHE A 8 2.91 9.10 8.58
CA PHE A 8 2.08 7.96 8.17
C PHE A 8 2.15 6.80 9.17
N VAL A 9 3.36 6.43 9.59
CA VAL A 9 3.56 5.33 10.55
C VAL A 9 2.90 5.64 11.88
N ASN A 10 3.09 6.86 12.42
CA ASN A 10 2.53 7.24 13.72
C ASN A 10 1.00 7.27 13.72
N GLU A 11 0.37 7.78 12.65
CA GLU A 11 -1.08 7.78 12.49
C GLU A 11 -1.64 6.35 12.51
N HIS A 12 -1.04 5.44 11.75
CA HIS A 12 -1.52 4.06 11.70
C HIS A 12 -1.21 3.26 12.98
N LEU A 13 -0.11 3.55 13.69
CA LEU A 13 0.12 3.00 15.04
C LEU A 13 -0.97 3.47 16.02
N GLY A 14 -1.35 4.75 15.95
CA GLY A 14 -2.47 5.31 16.70
C GLY A 14 -3.82 4.65 16.39
N ASP A 15 -3.97 4.15 15.17
CA ASP A 15 -5.14 3.40 14.69
C ASP A 15 -5.15 1.91 15.11
N GLY A 16 -4.15 1.47 15.87
CA GLY A 16 -4.05 0.10 16.37
C GLY A 16 -3.46 -0.90 15.38
N TYR A 17 -2.72 -0.44 14.37
CA TYR A 17 -1.91 -1.34 13.54
C TYR A 17 -0.59 -1.70 14.23
N GLU A 18 -0.11 -2.90 13.98
CA GLU A 18 1.20 -3.39 14.41
C GLU A 18 2.24 -3.13 13.31
N LEU A 19 3.37 -2.50 13.66
CA LEU A 19 4.46 -2.24 12.71
C LEU A 19 5.32 -3.48 12.52
N ILE A 20 5.42 -3.92 11.28
CA ILE A 20 6.28 -5.02 10.84
C ILE A 20 7.40 -4.48 9.96
N LEU A 21 8.62 -4.98 10.15
CA LEU A 21 9.76 -4.72 9.28
C LEU A 21 10.06 -6.00 8.48
N PRO A 22 9.43 -6.19 7.33
CA PRO A 22 9.59 -7.41 6.55
C PRO A 22 10.89 -7.40 5.74
N PRO A 23 11.39 -8.58 5.30
CA PRO A 23 12.47 -8.65 4.33
C PRO A 23 12.03 -8.03 2.98
N HIS A 24 12.97 -7.36 2.29
CA HIS A 24 12.72 -6.77 0.97
C HIS A 24 12.97 -7.75 -0.18
N MET A 25 13.70 -8.79 0.06
CA MET A 25 13.97 -9.87 -0.89
C MET A 25 13.06 -11.05 -0.58
N LEU A 26 12.16 -11.38 -1.49
CA LEU A 26 11.10 -12.35 -1.30
C LEU A 26 11.25 -13.56 -2.21
N ASN A 27 10.73 -14.70 -1.76
CA ASN A 27 10.60 -15.92 -2.57
C ASN A 27 9.44 -15.81 -3.56
N TYR A 28 9.49 -16.57 -4.66
CA TYR A 28 8.43 -16.64 -5.67
C TYR A 28 7.04 -16.86 -5.07
N GLU A 29 6.93 -17.73 -4.08
CA GLU A 29 5.66 -18.07 -3.40
C GLU A 29 4.99 -16.85 -2.77
N CYS A 30 5.77 -15.86 -2.30
CA CYS A 30 5.19 -14.64 -1.75
C CYS A 30 4.40 -13.86 -2.80
N GLY A 31 4.93 -13.73 -4.01
CA GLY A 31 4.23 -13.11 -5.14
C GLY A 31 3.04 -13.93 -5.63
N TYR A 32 3.14 -15.26 -5.55
CA TYR A 32 2.03 -16.16 -5.90
C TYR A 32 0.85 -15.99 -4.93
N VAL A 33 1.10 -16.02 -3.62
CA VAL A 33 0.06 -15.84 -2.58
C VAL A 33 -0.59 -14.47 -2.69
N ALA A 34 0.21 -13.41 -2.86
CA ALA A 34 -0.30 -12.05 -3.04
C ALA A 34 -1.16 -11.86 -4.30
N GLY A 35 -1.10 -12.80 -5.25
CA GLY A 35 -1.84 -12.71 -6.51
C GLY A 35 -1.10 -11.93 -7.60
N GLN A 36 0.16 -11.57 -7.40
CA GLN A 36 0.97 -10.88 -8.40
C GLN A 36 1.46 -11.84 -9.50
N PHE A 37 1.83 -13.05 -9.10
CA PHE A 37 2.30 -14.06 -10.05
C PHE A 37 1.20 -15.05 -10.47
N PRO A 38 1.23 -15.49 -11.73
CA PRO A 38 2.27 -15.30 -12.78
C PRO A 38 2.14 -13.98 -13.58
N LYS A 39 1.06 -13.20 -13.42
CA LYS A 39 0.71 -12.09 -14.33
C LYS A 39 1.76 -10.98 -14.39
N PHE A 40 2.32 -10.57 -13.26
CA PHE A 40 3.22 -9.42 -13.15
C PHE A 40 4.71 -9.78 -13.03
N VAL A 41 5.09 -11.00 -13.40
CA VAL A 41 6.49 -11.49 -13.32
C VAL A 41 7.49 -10.56 -14.01
N GLU A 42 7.11 -9.89 -15.11
CA GLU A 42 7.99 -8.99 -15.84
C GLU A 42 8.12 -7.59 -15.24
N GLU A 43 7.22 -7.24 -14.29
CA GLU A 43 7.23 -5.95 -13.60
C GLU A 43 8.19 -5.91 -12.41
N ASP A 44 8.71 -7.07 -11.99
CA ASP A 44 9.55 -7.18 -10.80
C ASP A 44 11.05 -7.23 -11.12
N TYR A 45 11.85 -6.74 -10.17
CA TYR A 45 13.31 -6.89 -10.18
C TYR A 45 13.68 -8.26 -9.60
N TRP A 46 14.17 -9.14 -10.45
CA TRP A 46 14.63 -10.48 -10.08
C TRP A 46 16.10 -10.49 -9.67
N ILE A 47 16.40 -11.23 -8.59
CA ILE A 47 17.77 -11.40 -8.14
C ILE A 47 18.43 -12.47 -9.02
N ALA A 48 19.48 -12.07 -9.71
CA ALA A 48 20.30 -12.99 -10.49
C ALA A 48 21.25 -13.76 -9.56
N ASN A 49 20.94 -15.03 -9.33
CA ASN A 49 21.81 -15.93 -8.59
C ASN A 49 22.08 -17.20 -9.43
N PRO A 50 23.21 -17.26 -10.15
CA PRO A 50 23.49 -18.36 -11.09
C PRO A 50 23.73 -19.70 -10.41
N THR A 51 23.95 -19.74 -9.10
CA THR A 51 24.23 -20.96 -8.33
C THR A 51 23.02 -21.52 -7.59
N SER A 52 21.88 -20.83 -7.63
CA SER A 52 20.66 -21.25 -6.93
C SER A 52 19.48 -21.35 -7.88
N ALA A 53 18.69 -22.41 -7.75
CA ALA A 53 17.40 -22.55 -8.40
C ALA A 53 16.31 -21.68 -7.76
N ASP A 54 16.58 -21.13 -6.58
CA ASP A 54 15.63 -20.29 -5.83
C ASP A 54 15.42 -18.97 -6.55
N ARG A 55 14.19 -18.73 -7.00
CA ARG A 55 13.78 -17.48 -7.59
C ARG A 55 13.41 -16.48 -6.50
N LYS A 56 14.21 -15.44 -6.36
CA LYS A 56 13.95 -14.33 -5.45
C LYS A 56 13.79 -13.02 -6.22
N PHE A 57 12.96 -12.13 -5.68
CA PHE A 57 12.70 -10.83 -6.27
C PHE A 57 12.65 -9.74 -5.19
N MET A 58 12.84 -8.51 -5.60
CA MET A 58 12.68 -7.34 -4.74
C MET A 58 11.21 -6.99 -4.63
N LEU A 59 10.70 -6.78 -3.42
CA LEU A 59 9.28 -6.52 -3.20
C LEU A 59 8.79 -5.27 -3.95
N PRO A 60 7.69 -5.34 -4.70
CA PRO A 60 7.09 -4.19 -5.37
C PRO A 60 6.14 -3.40 -4.46
N THR A 61 5.75 -4.00 -3.34
CA THR A 61 4.89 -3.47 -2.29
C THR A 61 5.03 -4.34 -1.03
N ALA A 62 4.94 -3.74 0.15
CA ALA A 62 4.98 -4.50 1.40
C ALA A 62 3.78 -5.45 1.55
N GLU A 63 2.66 -5.23 0.83
CA GLU A 63 1.56 -6.19 0.73
C GLU A 63 2.07 -7.60 0.48
N THR A 64 3.00 -7.75 -0.49
CA THR A 64 3.55 -9.06 -0.89
C THR A 64 4.23 -9.80 0.26
N ALA A 65 4.81 -9.08 1.21
CA ALA A 65 5.39 -9.68 2.42
C ALA A 65 4.32 -9.89 3.51
N LEU A 66 3.52 -8.85 3.78
CA LEU A 66 2.56 -8.85 4.89
C LEU A 66 1.45 -9.89 4.72
N VAL A 67 0.94 -10.13 3.51
CA VAL A 67 -0.09 -11.16 3.27
C VAL A 67 0.44 -12.60 3.36
N ASN A 68 1.73 -12.77 3.61
CA ASN A 68 2.34 -14.08 3.83
C ASN A 68 2.65 -14.38 5.31
N LEU A 69 2.38 -13.45 6.22
CA LEU A 69 2.71 -13.63 7.64
C LEU A 69 2.00 -14.84 8.25
N HIS A 70 0.78 -15.12 7.81
CA HIS A 70 -0.05 -16.23 8.31
C HIS A 70 -0.20 -17.37 7.28
N ARG A 71 0.74 -17.48 6.33
CA ARG A 71 0.71 -18.57 5.34
C ARG A 71 0.80 -19.94 6.03
N ASP A 72 -0.10 -20.86 5.63
CA ASP A 72 -0.26 -22.21 6.19
C ASP A 72 -0.65 -22.24 7.67
N GLU A 73 -1.21 -21.14 8.19
CA GLU A 73 -1.66 -21.05 9.58
C GLU A 73 -3.19 -21.16 9.71
N VAL A 74 -3.61 -21.58 10.91
CA VAL A 74 -4.99 -21.57 11.37
C VAL A 74 -5.07 -20.66 12.58
N LEU A 75 -5.64 -19.49 12.39
CA LEU A 75 -5.89 -18.50 13.45
C LEU A 75 -7.10 -18.93 14.31
N THR A 76 -7.21 -18.37 15.50
CA THR A 76 -8.43 -18.41 16.29
C THR A 76 -9.30 -17.22 15.97
N LEU A 77 -10.60 -17.30 16.27
CA LEU A 77 -11.53 -16.22 15.94
C LEU A 77 -11.22 -14.92 16.71
N ASP A 78 -10.76 -15.04 17.95
CA ASP A 78 -10.35 -13.92 18.81
C ASP A 78 -9.05 -13.23 18.37
N GLU A 79 -8.26 -13.87 17.51
CA GLU A 79 -7.11 -13.23 16.88
C GLU A 79 -7.49 -12.29 15.73
N LEU A 80 -8.72 -12.34 15.23
CA LEU A 80 -9.18 -11.49 14.13
C LEU A 80 -10.00 -10.28 14.64
N PRO A 81 -9.85 -9.08 14.03
CA PRO A 81 -8.97 -8.79 12.90
C PRO A 81 -7.50 -8.61 13.31
N ARG A 82 -6.57 -9.09 12.47
CA ARG A 82 -5.15 -8.72 12.53
C ARG A 82 -4.91 -7.51 11.64
N LYS A 83 -4.17 -6.52 12.14
CA LYS A 83 -3.89 -5.26 11.45
C LYS A 83 -2.39 -4.99 11.45
N TYR A 84 -1.78 -4.95 10.28
CA TYR A 84 -0.35 -4.74 10.12
C TYR A 84 -0.06 -3.55 9.23
N ILE A 85 0.99 -2.81 9.57
CA ILE A 85 1.63 -1.86 8.67
C ILE A 85 3.09 -2.23 8.45
N ALA A 86 3.61 -1.87 7.29
CA ALA A 86 5.04 -1.90 7.04
C ALA A 86 5.46 -0.66 6.26
N TYR A 87 6.55 -0.04 6.68
CA TYR A 87 7.31 0.88 5.84
C TYR A 87 8.34 0.06 5.05
N THR A 88 8.34 0.20 3.73
CA THR A 88 9.38 -0.37 2.86
C THR A 88 9.68 0.54 1.67
N PRO A 89 10.92 0.53 1.15
CA PRO A 89 11.14 0.83 -0.25
C PRO A 89 10.41 -0.22 -1.09
N CYS A 90 9.87 0.20 -2.23
CA CYS A 90 9.16 -0.63 -3.19
C CYS A 90 9.89 -0.55 -4.53
N TYR A 91 10.04 -1.68 -5.22
CA TYR A 91 10.85 -1.80 -6.43
C TYR A 91 9.99 -2.27 -7.60
N ARG A 92 9.89 -1.45 -8.65
CA ARG A 92 9.09 -1.77 -9.85
C ARG A 92 9.89 -1.47 -11.10
N ARG A 93 9.91 -2.40 -12.06
CA ARG A 93 10.61 -2.19 -13.33
C ARG A 93 9.91 -1.19 -14.25
N GLU A 94 8.60 -0.99 -14.03
CA GLU A 94 7.77 -0.13 -14.89
C GLU A 94 7.82 -0.51 -16.38
N ALA A 95 8.01 -1.81 -16.64
CA ALA A 95 8.24 -2.36 -17.99
C ALA A 95 7.03 -2.19 -18.92
N GLY A 96 5.80 -2.23 -18.35
CA GLY A 96 4.55 -2.06 -19.10
C GLY A 96 4.05 -0.62 -19.17
N SER A 97 4.84 0.37 -18.75
CA SER A 97 4.41 1.76 -18.72
C SER A 97 4.36 2.37 -20.13
N TYR A 98 3.18 2.40 -20.73
CA TYR A 98 2.90 3.08 -22.00
C TYR A 98 2.77 4.61 -21.86
N ARG A 99 2.85 5.14 -20.62
CA ARG A 99 2.70 6.56 -20.34
C ARG A 99 4.07 7.24 -20.31
N ALA A 100 4.61 7.51 -21.49
CA ALA A 100 5.91 8.22 -21.66
C ALA A 100 5.97 9.59 -20.96
N GLU A 101 4.83 10.16 -20.61
CA GLU A 101 4.69 11.43 -19.91
C GLU A 101 4.93 11.31 -18.39
N GLU A 102 4.78 10.12 -17.81
CA GLU A 102 5.02 9.86 -16.40
C GLU A 102 6.48 9.46 -16.17
N ARG A 103 7.28 10.41 -15.73
CA ARG A 103 8.71 10.23 -15.46
C ARG A 103 9.15 11.02 -14.23
N GLY A 104 10.39 10.83 -13.81
CA GLY A 104 10.94 11.47 -12.63
C GLY A 104 10.33 10.95 -11.34
N MET A 105 10.07 11.82 -10.38
CA MET A 105 9.58 11.45 -9.05
C MET A 105 8.18 10.81 -9.07
N ILE A 106 7.32 11.18 -10.03
CA ILE A 106 5.95 10.66 -10.18
C ILE A 106 5.93 9.15 -10.45
N ARG A 107 7.00 8.63 -11.11
CA ARG A 107 7.11 7.23 -11.51
C ARG A 107 8.55 6.76 -11.48
N GLY A 108 9.02 6.39 -10.31
CA GLY A 108 10.38 5.89 -10.09
C GLY A 108 10.40 4.36 -10.02
N HIS A 109 11.58 3.78 -10.32
CA HIS A 109 11.85 2.35 -10.14
C HIS A 109 11.93 1.93 -8.68
N GLN A 110 12.20 2.89 -7.80
CA GLN A 110 12.18 2.75 -6.36
C GLN A 110 11.43 3.92 -5.74
N PHE A 111 10.57 3.65 -4.77
CA PHE A 111 9.86 4.65 -3.97
C PHE A 111 9.56 4.09 -2.58
N ASN A 112 9.30 4.96 -1.62
CA ASN A 112 8.96 4.56 -0.26
C ASN A 112 7.43 4.55 -0.04
N LYS A 113 6.96 3.56 0.70
CA LYS A 113 5.53 3.39 0.98
C LYS A 113 5.31 2.81 2.37
N VAL A 114 4.30 3.32 3.06
CA VAL A 114 3.68 2.64 4.20
C VAL A 114 2.50 1.85 3.66
N GLU A 115 2.45 0.57 3.94
CA GLU A 115 1.39 -0.33 3.49
C GLU A 115 0.61 -0.86 4.68
N MET A 116 -0.71 -0.84 4.59
CA MET A 116 -1.64 -1.44 5.54
C MET A 116 -2.13 -2.79 5.01
N VAL A 117 -2.20 -3.80 5.86
CA VAL A 117 -2.82 -5.09 5.58
C VAL A 117 -3.71 -5.48 6.75
N GLN A 118 -4.90 -5.99 6.46
CA GLN A 118 -5.78 -6.59 7.46
C GLN A 118 -6.16 -8.01 7.06
N TYR A 119 -6.29 -8.85 8.09
CA TYR A 119 -6.90 -10.19 8.00
C TYR A 119 -8.19 -10.14 8.81
N THR A 120 -9.30 -10.55 8.21
CA THR A 120 -10.62 -10.47 8.83
C THR A 120 -11.42 -11.75 8.60
N THR A 121 -12.53 -11.90 9.32
CA THR A 121 -13.57 -12.83 8.91
C THR A 121 -14.29 -12.30 7.65
N PRO A 122 -14.96 -13.16 6.85
CA PRO A 122 -15.77 -12.71 5.72
C PRO A 122 -16.82 -11.66 6.11
N GLU A 123 -17.46 -11.83 7.27
CA GLU A 123 -18.51 -10.93 7.79
C GLU A 123 -17.96 -9.54 8.15
N GLY A 124 -16.73 -9.48 8.69
CA GLY A 124 -16.07 -8.24 9.07
C GLY A 124 -15.42 -7.49 7.89
N SER A 125 -15.27 -8.14 6.75
CA SER A 125 -14.45 -7.68 5.63
C SER A 125 -14.90 -6.34 5.02
N ASP A 126 -16.20 -6.11 4.85
CA ASP A 126 -16.70 -4.88 4.25
C ASP A 126 -16.55 -3.67 5.20
N ALA A 127 -16.75 -3.88 6.52
CA ALA A 127 -16.51 -2.84 7.52
C ALA A 127 -15.02 -2.48 7.63
N ALA A 128 -14.15 -3.50 7.65
CA ALA A 128 -12.70 -3.31 7.64
C ALA A 128 -12.22 -2.57 6.38
N PHE A 129 -12.82 -2.85 5.23
CA PHE A 129 -12.52 -2.14 3.99
C PHE A 129 -12.88 -0.64 4.08
N ALA A 130 -14.08 -0.31 4.57
CA ALA A 130 -14.51 1.07 4.74
C ALA A 130 -13.62 1.83 5.74
N GLU A 131 -13.24 1.18 6.85
CA GLU A 131 -12.30 1.71 7.83
C GLU A 131 -10.94 2.02 7.18
N MET A 132 -10.38 1.07 6.43
CA MET A 132 -9.07 1.21 5.79
C MET A 132 -9.04 2.35 4.76
N VAL A 133 -10.09 2.47 3.93
CA VAL A 133 -10.24 3.60 3.00
C VAL A 133 -10.26 4.92 3.76
N GLY A 134 -11.09 5.02 4.82
CA GLY A 134 -11.19 6.25 5.63
C GLY A 134 -9.88 6.64 6.31
N LYS A 135 -9.06 5.67 6.74
CA LYS A 135 -7.74 5.93 7.35
C LYS A 135 -6.74 6.45 6.34
N ALA A 136 -6.69 5.89 5.14
CA ALA A 136 -5.84 6.38 4.06
C ALA A 136 -6.29 7.78 3.58
N GLU A 137 -7.59 8.00 3.46
CA GLU A 137 -8.19 9.30 3.10
C GLU A 137 -7.85 10.39 4.11
N ARG A 138 -7.93 10.07 5.41
CA ARG A 138 -7.59 10.99 6.50
C ARG A 138 -6.18 11.57 6.36
N LEU A 139 -5.18 10.75 6.00
CA LEU A 139 -3.81 11.24 5.81
C LEU A 139 -3.72 12.35 4.75
N VAL A 140 -4.46 12.20 3.66
CA VAL A 140 -4.49 13.21 2.59
C VAL A 140 -5.24 14.47 3.04
N GLN A 141 -6.31 14.30 3.83
CA GLN A 141 -7.06 15.42 4.42
C GLN A 141 -6.19 16.21 5.40
N GLU A 142 -5.47 15.56 6.30
CA GLU A 142 -4.59 16.19 7.27
C GLU A 142 -3.39 16.88 6.63
N LEU A 143 -2.91 16.35 5.49
CA LEU A 143 -1.93 17.04 4.66
C LEU A 143 -2.50 18.27 3.93
N GLY A 144 -3.82 18.50 3.96
CA GLY A 144 -4.49 19.62 3.30
C GLY A 144 -4.41 19.58 1.78
N LEU A 145 -4.27 18.40 1.18
CA LEU A 145 -4.15 18.25 -0.26
C LEU A 145 -5.51 18.23 -0.96
N HIS A 146 -5.60 18.84 -2.14
CA HIS A 146 -6.75 18.70 -3.01
C HIS A 146 -6.79 17.30 -3.62
N TYR A 147 -7.84 16.52 -3.35
CA TYR A 147 -7.95 15.11 -3.71
C TYR A 147 -9.35 14.72 -4.13
N ARG A 148 -9.49 13.50 -4.62
CA ARG A 148 -10.77 12.82 -4.83
C ARG A 148 -10.65 11.34 -4.47
N LEU A 149 -11.79 10.72 -4.13
CA LEU A 149 -11.93 9.28 -3.98
C LEU A 149 -12.54 8.70 -5.26
N SER A 150 -11.93 7.67 -5.82
CA SER A 150 -12.34 7.01 -7.05
C SER A 150 -12.63 5.53 -6.79
N LYS A 151 -13.87 5.09 -7.05
CA LYS A 151 -14.20 3.66 -7.05
C LYS A 151 -13.86 3.07 -8.43
N LEU A 152 -12.98 2.09 -8.47
CA LEU A 152 -12.59 1.48 -9.71
C LEU A 152 -13.73 0.67 -10.35
N ALA A 153 -13.84 0.78 -11.67
CA ALA A 153 -14.67 -0.10 -12.47
C ALA A 153 -14.12 -1.54 -12.42
N ALA A 154 -14.97 -2.53 -12.63
CA ALA A 154 -14.55 -3.94 -12.56
C ALA A 154 -13.41 -4.29 -13.55
N GLY A 155 -13.34 -3.59 -14.69
CA GLY A 155 -12.27 -3.78 -15.67
C GLY A 155 -10.91 -3.22 -15.26
N ASP A 156 -10.90 -2.27 -14.31
CA ASP A 156 -9.68 -1.64 -13.79
C ASP A 156 -9.19 -2.28 -12.49
N CYS A 157 -10.05 -3.01 -11.78
CA CYS A 157 -9.65 -3.77 -10.61
C CYS A 157 -8.64 -4.86 -10.98
N SER A 158 -7.62 -5.06 -10.15
CA SER A 158 -6.76 -6.23 -10.28
C SER A 158 -7.60 -7.51 -10.20
N PHE A 159 -7.24 -8.52 -10.99
CA PHE A 159 -7.97 -9.81 -11.01
C PHE A 159 -8.01 -10.52 -9.65
N SER A 160 -7.09 -10.18 -8.74
CA SER A 160 -7.02 -10.72 -7.38
C SER A 160 -7.90 -9.96 -6.38
N MET A 161 -8.54 -8.85 -6.80
CA MET A 161 -9.29 -7.95 -5.92
C MET A 161 -10.77 -7.94 -6.29
N ALA A 162 -11.63 -8.06 -5.28
CA ALA A 162 -13.09 -8.00 -5.46
C ALA A 162 -13.61 -6.56 -5.52
N ARG A 163 -12.91 -5.61 -4.88
CA ARG A 163 -13.26 -4.19 -4.84
C ARG A 163 -12.03 -3.35 -4.56
N THR A 164 -11.91 -2.22 -5.27
CA THR A 164 -10.82 -1.27 -5.08
C THR A 164 -11.36 0.17 -5.08
N TYR A 165 -10.83 0.99 -4.17
CA TYR A 165 -10.96 2.44 -4.16
C TYR A 165 -9.57 3.07 -4.21
N ASP A 166 -9.42 4.07 -5.09
CA ASP A 166 -8.19 4.87 -5.18
C ASP A 166 -8.41 6.25 -4.57
N ILE A 167 -7.42 6.75 -3.86
CA ILE A 167 -7.32 8.13 -3.44
C ILE A 167 -6.35 8.80 -4.39
N GLU A 168 -6.83 9.86 -5.06
CA GLU A 168 -6.08 10.57 -6.08
C GLU A 168 -5.91 12.03 -5.68
N VAL A 169 -4.69 12.55 -5.73
CA VAL A 169 -4.37 13.96 -5.47
C VAL A 169 -4.19 14.74 -6.76
N TRP A 170 -4.55 16.00 -6.73
CA TRP A 170 -4.36 16.93 -7.83
C TRP A 170 -2.88 17.29 -7.99
N ILE A 171 -2.36 17.19 -9.21
CA ILE A 171 -1.01 17.64 -9.58
C ILE A 171 -1.16 18.87 -10.50
N PRO A 172 -0.96 20.10 -9.99
CA PRO A 172 -1.21 21.33 -10.73
C PRO A 172 -0.46 21.43 -12.07
N SER A 173 0.82 21.08 -12.10
CA SER A 173 1.64 21.14 -13.31
C SER A 173 1.18 20.20 -14.42
N MET A 174 0.52 19.12 -14.06
CA MET A 174 -0.01 18.12 -14.99
C MET A 174 -1.48 18.34 -15.36
N GLY A 175 -2.22 19.13 -14.54
CA GLY A 175 -3.64 19.35 -14.71
C GLY A 175 -4.50 18.08 -14.56
N ILE A 176 -4.06 17.10 -13.78
CA ILE A 176 -4.73 15.82 -13.59
C ILE A 176 -4.62 15.34 -12.13
N TYR A 177 -5.51 14.41 -11.78
CA TYR A 177 -5.40 13.66 -10.53
C TYR A 177 -4.48 12.46 -10.70
N LYS A 178 -3.68 12.16 -9.66
CA LYS A 178 -2.79 11.00 -9.58
C LYS A 178 -3.06 10.20 -8.33
N GLU A 179 -3.18 8.90 -8.48
CA GLU A 179 -3.32 7.94 -7.40
C GLU A 179 -2.13 8.02 -6.44
N VAL A 180 -2.43 8.16 -5.14
CA VAL A 180 -1.47 8.12 -4.02
C VAL A 180 -1.72 6.96 -3.08
N SER A 181 -2.94 6.41 -3.10
CA SER A 181 -3.32 5.20 -2.36
C SER A 181 -4.33 4.41 -3.17
N SER A 182 -4.18 3.10 -3.13
CA SER A 182 -5.17 2.14 -3.62
C SER A 182 -5.53 1.22 -2.48
N ALA A 183 -6.79 1.23 -2.07
CA ALA A 183 -7.33 0.35 -1.04
C ALA A 183 -8.13 -0.78 -1.68
N SER A 184 -7.81 -2.02 -1.36
CA SER A 184 -8.38 -3.20 -2.01
C SER A 184 -8.83 -4.26 -1.02
N ASN A 185 -9.92 -4.94 -1.36
CA ASN A 185 -10.43 -6.11 -0.67
C ASN A 185 -10.28 -7.33 -1.59
N ALA A 186 -9.39 -8.25 -1.23
CA ALA A 186 -9.15 -9.49 -1.96
C ALA A 186 -10.12 -10.62 -1.57
N ARG A 187 -10.95 -10.38 -0.55
CA ARG A 187 -11.74 -11.43 0.08
C ARG A 187 -10.86 -12.64 0.43
N ASP A 188 -11.26 -13.85 0.05
CA ASP A 188 -10.53 -15.07 0.36
C ASP A 188 -9.50 -15.49 -0.74
N TYR A 189 -9.30 -14.66 -1.77
CA TYR A 189 -8.42 -15.02 -2.90
C TYR A 189 -6.98 -15.33 -2.45
N GLN A 190 -6.38 -14.42 -1.69
CA GLN A 190 -5.01 -14.58 -1.19
C GLN A 190 -4.95 -15.67 -0.11
N ALA A 191 -5.97 -15.76 0.73
CA ALA A 191 -6.07 -16.78 1.77
C ALA A 191 -6.15 -18.20 1.20
N ARG A 192 -6.86 -18.40 0.09
CA ARG A 192 -6.88 -19.70 -0.60
C ARG A 192 -5.50 -20.07 -1.14
N ARG A 193 -4.77 -19.12 -1.71
CA ARG A 193 -3.42 -19.34 -2.23
C ARG A 193 -2.39 -19.59 -1.14
N GLY A 194 -2.52 -18.88 -0.02
CA GLY A 194 -1.63 -19.00 1.15
C GLY A 194 -2.11 -20.00 2.20
N ASN A 195 -3.23 -20.73 1.97
CA ASN A 195 -3.83 -21.68 2.90
C ASN A 195 -4.05 -21.07 4.31
N MET A 196 -4.49 -19.79 4.37
CA MET A 196 -4.69 -19.04 5.62
C MET A 196 -6.14 -19.19 6.08
N LYS A 197 -6.32 -19.75 7.25
CA LYS A 197 -7.66 -20.10 7.77
C LYS A 197 -7.84 -19.58 9.19
N TYR A 198 -9.08 -19.59 9.63
CA TYR A 198 -9.42 -19.43 11.04
C TYR A 198 -10.43 -20.50 11.47
N ARG A 199 -10.50 -20.77 12.76
CA ARG A 199 -11.50 -21.67 13.35
C ARG A 199 -12.70 -20.86 13.78
N GLY A 200 -13.84 -21.07 13.12
CA GLY A 200 -15.09 -20.42 13.44
C GLY A 200 -15.75 -20.96 14.70
N GLU A 201 -16.80 -20.28 15.17
CA GLU A 201 -17.63 -20.71 16.32
C GLU A 201 -18.31 -22.06 16.06
N ASP A 202 -18.56 -22.40 14.80
CA ASP A 202 -19.10 -23.71 14.37
C ASP A 202 -18.05 -24.84 14.46
N GLY A 203 -16.83 -24.55 14.92
CA GLY A 203 -15.72 -25.48 15.02
C GLY A 203 -15.05 -25.84 13.69
N LYS A 204 -15.55 -25.29 12.55
CA LYS A 204 -15.00 -25.55 11.21
C LYS A 204 -13.89 -24.57 10.85
N LEU A 205 -13.14 -24.93 9.82
CA LEU A 205 -12.10 -24.07 9.25
C LEU A 205 -12.67 -23.27 8.08
N HIS A 206 -12.51 -21.96 8.16
CA HIS A 206 -12.90 -20.99 7.13
C HIS A 206 -11.66 -20.24 6.62
N PHE A 207 -11.66 -19.80 5.37
CA PHE A 207 -10.62 -18.91 4.87
C PHE A 207 -10.84 -17.51 5.43
N VAL A 208 -9.74 -16.86 5.86
CA VAL A 208 -9.78 -15.42 6.18
C VAL A 208 -9.99 -14.57 4.92
N ASN A 209 -10.45 -13.36 5.09
CA ASN A 209 -10.39 -12.34 4.05
C ASN A 209 -9.18 -11.43 4.29
N THR A 210 -8.52 -11.02 3.22
CA THR A 210 -7.39 -10.10 3.26
C THR A 210 -7.72 -8.79 2.56
N LEU A 211 -7.23 -7.70 3.14
CA LEU A 211 -7.38 -6.35 2.63
C LEU A 211 -6.03 -5.64 2.68
N ASN A 212 -5.80 -4.74 1.74
CA ASN A 212 -4.61 -3.90 1.73
C ASN A 212 -4.94 -2.46 1.33
N ALA A 213 -4.12 -1.53 1.76
CA ALA A 213 -4.14 -0.15 1.28
C ALA A 213 -2.78 0.52 1.46
N SER A 214 -2.43 1.40 0.53
CA SER A 214 -1.29 2.29 0.76
C SER A 214 -1.66 3.35 1.79
N GLY A 215 -0.86 3.45 2.82
CA GLY A 215 -1.05 4.43 3.86
C GLY A 215 0.07 5.45 4.06
N LEU A 216 0.64 6.10 3.11
CA LEU A 216 0.63 6.35 1.70
C LEU A 216 2.00 6.06 1.05
N ALA A 217 2.11 6.32 -0.30
CA ALA A 217 3.38 6.31 -1.02
C ALA A 217 3.94 7.73 -1.18
N THR A 218 5.25 7.90 -0.95
CA THR A 218 5.87 9.24 -0.95
C THR A 218 6.05 9.85 -2.34
N SER A 219 6.20 9.01 -3.37
CA SER A 219 6.60 9.45 -4.72
C SER A 219 5.64 10.45 -5.37
N ARG A 220 4.34 10.32 -5.14
CA ARG A 220 3.32 11.23 -5.70
C ARG A 220 2.82 12.25 -4.69
N VAL A 221 2.84 11.91 -3.40
CA VAL A 221 2.46 12.84 -2.32
C VAL A 221 3.44 13.99 -2.22
N MET A 222 4.75 13.75 -2.35
CA MET A 222 5.76 14.82 -2.29
C MET A 222 5.58 15.86 -3.38
N PRO A 223 5.50 15.52 -4.68
CA PRO A 223 5.22 16.51 -5.73
C PRO A 223 3.90 17.26 -5.50
N ALA A 224 2.84 16.58 -5.06
CA ALA A 224 1.57 17.24 -4.76
C ALA A 224 1.72 18.29 -3.65
N ILE A 225 2.46 18.00 -2.57
CA ILE A 225 2.75 18.98 -1.52
C ILE A 225 3.56 20.14 -2.08
N VAL A 226 4.66 19.85 -2.78
CA VAL A 226 5.55 20.87 -3.32
C VAL A 226 4.77 21.84 -4.22
N GLU A 227 3.94 21.33 -5.12
CA GLU A 227 3.19 22.16 -6.06
C GLU A 227 2.01 22.88 -5.44
N GLN A 228 1.25 22.24 -4.52
CA GLN A 228 0.08 22.85 -3.92
C GLN A 228 0.43 23.88 -2.82
N TYR A 229 1.61 23.76 -2.20
CA TYR A 229 2.07 24.63 -1.12
C TYR A 229 3.19 25.59 -1.54
N GLN A 230 3.48 25.70 -2.85
CA GLN A 230 4.48 26.64 -3.36
C GLN A 230 3.98 28.08 -3.27
N ASN A 231 4.82 28.95 -2.73
CA ASN A 231 4.57 30.38 -2.62
C ASN A 231 5.09 31.14 -3.86
N ALA A 232 4.67 32.39 -4.03
CA ALA A 232 5.05 33.22 -5.15
C ALA A 232 6.56 33.51 -5.25
N ASP A 233 7.28 33.42 -4.12
CA ASP A 233 8.74 33.57 -4.04
C ASP A 233 9.52 32.27 -4.29
N GLY A 234 8.82 31.19 -4.63
CA GLY A 234 9.39 29.87 -4.87
C GLY A 234 9.58 29.03 -3.60
N SER A 235 9.38 29.59 -2.41
CA SER A 235 9.41 28.82 -1.17
C SER A 235 8.21 27.90 -1.06
N ILE A 236 8.29 26.89 -0.17
CA ILE A 236 7.22 25.92 0.04
C ILE A 236 6.78 25.97 1.50
N THR A 237 5.53 26.27 1.76
CA THR A 237 4.94 26.19 3.08
C THR A 237 4.84 24.71 3.49
N VAL A 238 5.34 24.35 4.67
CA VAL A 238 5.24 23.00 5.19
C VAL A 238 3.83 22.77 5.73
N PRO A 239 3.11 21.69 5.28
CA PRO A 239 1.85 21.29 5.89
C PRO A 239 1.94 21.22 7.41
N GLU A 240 0.91 21.69 8.10
CA GLU A 240 0.93 21.85 9.56
C GLU A 240 1.29 20.56 10.29
N VAL A 241 0.71 19.44 9.86
CA VAL A 241 0.94 18.11 10.45
C VAL A 241 2.37 17.60 10.30
N LEU A 242 3.14 18.16 9.35
CA LEU A 242 4.55 17.78 9.12
C LEU A 242 5.54 18.66 9.89
N ARG A 243 5.13 19.84 10.40
CA ARG A 243 6.03 20.76 11.10
C ARG A 243 6.72 20.15 12.33
N PRO A 244 6.02 19.35 13.17
CA PRO A 244 6.68 18.70 14.31
C PRO A 244 7.83 17.76 13.89
N TYR A 245 7.74 17.16 12.70
CA TYR A 245 8.76 16.24 12.17
C TYR A 245 9.89 16.96 11.44
N MET A 246 9.64 18.16 10.93
CA MET A 246 10.62 18.93 10.14
C MET A 246 11.32 20.02 10.95
N GLY A 247 10.68 20.54 12.01
CA GLY A 247 11.20 21.63 12.81
C GLY A 247 11.27 22.98 12.10
N ILE A 248 10.61 23.11 10.94
CA ILE A 248 10.51 24.32 10.13
C ILE A 248 9.12 24.47 9.54
N ASP A 249 8.72 25.73 9.26
CA ASP A 249 7.42 26.06 8.68
C ASP A 249 7.49 26.27 7.16
N VAL A 250 8.67 26.58 6.62
CA VAL A 250 8.90 26.93 5.23
C VAL A 250 10.23 26.36 4.74
N ILE A 251 10.23 25.75 3.56
CA ILE A 251 11.42 25.32 2.82
C ILE A 251 11.77 26.43 1.82
N ARG A 252 13.05 26.87 1.82
CA ARG A 252 13.58 27.89 0.90
C ARG A 252 14.70 27.34 0.04
#